data_d3a74a2c4d05b121d2065bff796e38f0
#
_entry.id   d3a74a2c4d05b121d2065bff796e38f0
#
_cell.length_a   1.000
_cell.length_b   1.000
_cell.length_c   1.000
_cell.angle_alpha   90.00
_cell.angle_beta   90.00
_cell.angle_gamma   90.00
#
_symmetry.space_group_name_H-M   'P 1'
#
loop_
_entity.id
_entity.type
_entity.pdbx_description
1 polymer ?
#
loop_
_entity_poly.entity_id
_entity_poly.type
_entity_poly.pdbx_seq_one_letter_code
_entity_poly.pdbx_strand_id
1 'polypeptide(L)'
;LSRTPIRAALKRLVVDGLATADNGQGVRAAEWSERDIEEIFQIRILLEPLAAQFAAERGNDALLKELASCNRTMASAVAKPGPQSIVKIQEANRTFHHLLLDHAGAPRLRSILDTLIEMPVITRSFQLYTRDELKQSLHQHEDLTQAISSKNGELARDIMQLHLRMSHSRFIRHRSAWQKDRP
;
A
#
# COMPACT_ATOMS: atom_id res chain seq x y z
N LEU A 1 -1.01 22.46 -25.15
CA LEU A 1 -1.82 21.55 -24.33
C LEU A 1 -3.14 22.24 -24.01
N SER A 2 -4.29 21.55 -24.22
CA SER A 2 -5.61 22.07 -23.87
C SER A 2 -5.74 22.21 -22.35
N ARG A 3 -6.36 23.32 -21.88
CA ARG A 3 -6.60 23.58 -20.46
C ARG A 3 -7.63 22.62 -19.84
N THR A 4 -8.53 22.08 -20.66
CA THR A 4 -9.63 21.20 -20.21
C THR A 4 -9.15 19.89 -19.60
N PRO A 5 -8.25 19.08 -20.22
CA PRO A 5 -7.76 17.85 -19.61
C PRO A 5 -6.91 18.10 -18.35
N ILE A 6 -6.15 19.20 -18.30
CA ILE A 6 -5.38 19.58 -17.10
C ILE A 6 -6.32 19.86 -15.93
N ARG A 7 -7.39 20.64 -16.16
CA ARG A 7 -8.37 20.96 -15.13
C ARG A 7 -9.12 19.72 -14.63
N ALA A 8 -9.43 18.78 -15.54
CA ALA A 8 -10.07 17.51 -15.19
C ALA A 8 -9.14 16.66 -14.32
N ALA A 9 -7.85 16.54 -14.67
CA ALA A 9 -6.85 15.83 -13.89
C ALA A 9 -6.67 16.43 -12.49
N LEU A 10 -6.55 17.77 -12.38
CA LEU A 10 -6.45 18.45 -11.08
C LEU A 10 -7.69 18.24 -10.21
N LYS A 11 -8.91 18.30 -10.79
CA LYS A 11 -10.13 17.97 -10.05
C LYS A 11 -10.13 16.54 -9.54
N ARG A 12 -9.63 15.59 -10.34
CA ARG A 12 -9.51 14.19 -9.92
C ARG A 12 -8.57 14.06 -8.73
N LEU A 13 -7.38 14.70 -8.77
CA LEU A 13 -6.44 14.69 -7.64
C LEU A 13 -7.07 15.27 -6.36
N VAL A 14 -7.93 16.31 -6.47
CA VAL A 14 -8.64 16.86 -5.31
C VAL A 14 -9.68 15.87 -4.78
N VAL A 15 -10.44 15.21 -5.65
CA VAL A 15 -11.43 14.20 -5.24
C VAL A 15 -10.76 13.01 -4.57
N ASP A 16 -9.59 12.59 -5.06
CA ASP A 16 -8.81 11.48 -4.50
C ASP A 16 -8.02 11.87 -3.23
N GLY A 17 -8.15 13.13 -2.75
CA GLY A 17 -7.46 13.62 -1.55
C GLY A 17 -5.95 13.82 -1.73
N LEU A 18 -5.43 13.75 -2.96
CA LEU A 18 -4.01 13.95 -3.28
C LEU A 18 -3.63 15.42 -3.43
N ALA A 19 -4.63 16.28 -3.56
CA ALA A 19 -4.47 17.72 -3.68
C ALA A 19 -5.60 18.47 -2.97
N THR A 20 -5.36 19.73 -2.63
CA THR A 20 -6.35 20.66 -2.09
C THR A 20 -6.54 21.83 -3.04
N ALA A 21 -7.80 22.24 -3.25
CA ALA A 21 -8.12 23.44 -4.01
C ALA A 21 -7.86 24.67 -3.12
N ASP A 22 -7.09 25.62 -3.64
CA ASP A 22 -6.86 26.90 -2.97
C ASP A 22 -7.80 27.97 -3.57
N ASN A 23 -8.58 28.64 -2.74
CA ASN A 23 -9.65 29.58 -3.07
C ASN A 23 -9.29 30.56 -4.22
N GLY A 24 -9.34 30.07 -5.47
CA GLY A 24 -9.04 30.85 -6.69
C GLY A 24 -7.56 30.93 -7.09
N GLN A 25 -6.63 30.38 -6.31
CA GLN A 25 -5.18 30.42 -6.59
C GLN A 25 -4.61 29.13 -7.21
N GLY A 26 -5.45 28.11 -7.41
CA GLY A 26 -5.04 26.86 -8.06
C GLY A 26 -5.25 25.62 -7.20
N VAL A 27 -4.35 24.65 -7.35
CA VAL A 27 -4.37 23.35 -6.65
C VAL A 27 -2.98 23.12 -6.08
N ARG A 28 -2.91 22.76 -4.80
CA ARG A 28 -1.67 22.37 -4.10
C ARG A 28 -1.66 20.88 -3.79
N ALA A 29 -0.50 20.28 -3.62
CA ALA A 29 -0.39 18.95 -3.07
C ALA A 29 -1.02 18.90 -1.68
N ALA A 30 -1.77 17.83 -1.38
CA ALA A 30 -2.36 17.65 -0.07
C ALA A 30 -1.26 17.47 0.99
N GLU A 31 -1.45 18.10 2.13
CA GLU A 31 -0.67 17.85 3.33
C GLU A 31 -1.47 16.90 4.21
N TRP A 32 -0.84 15.81 4.67
CA TRP A 32 -1.47 14.89 5.60
C TRP A 32 -0.96 15.12 7.01
N SER A 33 -1.89 15.36 7.93
CA SER A 33 -1.60 15.39 9.35
C SER A 33 -1.32 13.97 9.87
N GLU A 34 -0.74 13.87 11.06
CA GLU A 34 -0.58 12.58 11.74
C GLU A 34 -1.92 11.86 11.92
N ARG A 35 -2.98 12.62 12.16
CA ARG A 35 -4.33 12.11 12.31
C ARG A 35 -4.86 11.50 11.01
N ASP A 36 -4.64 12.14 9.87
CA ASP A 36 -5.05 11.59 8.57
C ASP A 36 -4.36 10.26 8.30
N ILE A 37 -3.06 10.19 8.61
CA ILE A 37 -2.28 8.95 8.43
C ILE A 37 -2.78 7.84 9.36
N GLU A 38 -3.07 8.17 10.62
CA GLU A 38 -3.67 7.25 11.59
C GLU A 38 -5.00 6.71 11.06
N GLU A 39 -5.90 7.56 10.58
CA GLU A 39 -7.19 7.17 10.02
C GLU A 39 -7.02 6.26 8.79
N ILE A 40 -6.07 6.57 7.89
CA ILE A 40 -5.76 5.73 6.72
C ILE A 40 -5.35 4.31 7.18
N PHE A 41 -4.41 4.21 8.13
CA PHE A 41 -3.98 2.90 8.63
C PHE A 41 -5.13 2.14 9.31
N GLN A 42 -5.98 2.81 10.10
CA GLN A 42 -7.13 2.20 10.75
C GLN A 42 -8.11 1.62 9.73
N ILE A 43 -8.45 2.37 8.68
CA ILE A 43 -9.35 1.89 7.62
C ILE A 43 -8.72 0.70 6.88
N ARG A 44 -7.43 0.77 6.55
CA ARG A 44 -6.71 -0.31 5.89
C ARG A 44 -6.66 -1.57 6.75
N ILE A 45 -6.37 -1.45 8.05
CA ILE A 45 -6.34 -2.57 9.02
C ILE A 45 -7.71 -3.25 9.15
N LEU A 46 -8.81 -2.52 8.94
CA LEU A 46 -10.16 -3.09 8.97
C LEU A 46 -10.56 -3.76 7.66
N LEU A 47 -10.15 -3.21 6.53
CA LEU A 47 -10.71 -3.58 5.23
C LEU A 47 -9.78 -4.46 4.38
N GLU A 48 -8.46 -4.25 4.36
CA GLU A 48 -7.54 -5.08 3.55
C GLU A 48 -7.50 -6.55 4.01
N PRO A 49 -7.64 -6.89 5.31
CA PRO A 49 -7.76 -8.28 5.73
C PRO A 49 -8.93 -9.02 5.08
N LEU A 50 -10.06 -8.35 4.83
CA LEU A 50 -11.18 -8.93 4.09
C LEU A 50 -10.82 -9.19 2.61
N ALA A 51 -10.06 -8.30 2.00
CA ALA A 51 -9.59 -8.51 0.63
C ALA A 51 -8.64 -9.72 0.55
N ALA A 52 -7.72 -9.87 1.50
CA ALA A 52 -6.82 -11.01 1.59
C ALA A 52 -7.58 -12.32 1.80
N GLN A 53 -8.58 -12.33 2.69
CA GLN A 53 -9.47 -13.47 2.91
C GLN A 53 -10.16 -13.88 1.60
N PHE A 54 -10.84 -12.94 0.93
CA PHE A 54 -11.55 -13.20 -0.31
C PHE A 54 -10.62 -13.63 -1.45
N ALA A 55 -9.43 -13.04 -1.54
CA ALA A 55 -8.41 -13.45 -2.50
C ALA A 55 -7.92 -14.89 -2.25
N ALA A 56 -7.80 -15.32 -1.00
CA ALA A 56 -7.49 -16.71 -0.68
C ALA A 56 -8.61 -17.67 -1.08
N GLU A 57 -9.86 -17.32 -0.80
CA GLU A 57 -11.03 -18.15 -1.11
C GLU A 57 -11.29 -18.25 -2.63
N ARG A 58 -11.07 -17.18 -3.39
CA ARG A 58 -11.50 -17.01 -4.81
C ARG A 58 -10.36 -16.97 -5.80
N GLY A 59 -9.13 -16.69 -5.35
CA GLY A 59 -7.95 -16.58 -6.19
C GLY A 59 -7.62 -17.86 -6.95
N ASN A 60 -6.80 -17.74 -7.97
CA ASN A 60 -6.39 -18.81 -8.86
C ASN A 60 -4.86 -18.89 -8.98
N ASP A 61 -4.37 -19.84 -9.79
CA ASP A 61 -2.93 -20.03 -10.00
C ASP A 61 -2.24 -18.81 -10.63
N ALA A 62 -2.96 -17.99 -11.40
CA ALA A 62 -2.40 -16.76 -11.95
C ALA A 62 -2.07 -15.77 -10.82
N LEU A 63 -2.98 -15.58 -9.86
CA LEU A 63 -2.73 -14.76 -8.67
C LEU A 63 -1.46 -15.23 -7.94
N LEU A 64 -1.34 -16.54 -7.67
CA LEU A 64 -0.17 -17.08 -6.95
C LEU A 64 1.15 -16.80 -7.68
N LYS A 65 1.17 -16.92 -9.00
CA LYS A 65 2.36 -16.60 -9.82
C LYS A 65 2.75 -15.14 -9.73
N GLU A 66 1.76 -14.25 -9.75
CA GLU A 66 1.96 -12.79 -9.67
C GLU A 66 2.42 -12.37 -8.27
N LEU A 67 1.80 -12.87 -7.20
CA LEU A 67 2.23 -12.63 -5.82
C LEU A 67 3.67 -13.11 -5.59
N ALA A 68 4.00 -14.32 -6.07
CA ALA A 68 5.36 -14.84 -5.98
C ALA A 68 6.36 -13.99 -6.79
N SER A 69 5.94 -13.37 -7.90
CA SER A 69 6.78 -12.44 -8.65
C SER A 69 7.07 -11.16 -7.88
N CYS A 70 6.05 -10.59 -7.21
CA CYS A 70 6.23 -9.43 -6.32
C CYS A 70 7.20 -9.75 -5.19
N ASN A 71 7.03 -10.91 -4.53
CA ASN A 71 7.92 -11.35 -3.44
C ASN A 71 9.37 -11.52 -3.91
N ARG A 72 9.61 -12.12 -5.08
CA ARG A 72 10.98 -12.23 -5.66
C ARG A 72 11.60 -10.87 -5.94
N THR A 73 10.81 -9.91 -6.45
CA THR A 73 11.27 -8.53 -6.69
C THR A 73 11.68 -7.85 -5.39
N MET A 74 10.84 -7.95 -4.36
CA MET A 74 11.15 -7.42 -3.03
C MET A 74 12.39 -8.09 -2.43
N ALA A 75 12.48 -9.42 -2.47
CA ALA A 75 13.62 -10.19 -1.95
C ALA A 75 14.93 -9.77 -2.60
N SER A 76 14.95 -9.64 -3.92
CA SER A 76 16.13 -9.20 -4.68
C SER A 76 16.54 -7.76 -4.28
N ALA A 77 15.59 -6.86 -4.12
CA ALA A 77 15.86 -5.47 -3.75
C ALA A 77 16.35 -5.32 -2.31
N VAL A 78 15.81 -6.12 -1.38
CA VAL A 78 16.25 -6.17 0.03
C VAL A 78 17.65 -6.79 0.16
N ALA A 79 17.95 -7.83 -0.63
CA ALA A 79 19.25 -8.52 -0.61
C ALA A 79 20.37 -7.64 -1.15
N LYS A 80 20.10 -6.86 -2.20
CA LYS A 80 21.08 -6.02 -2.90
C LYS A 80 20.63 -4.55 -2.85
N PRO A 81 20.84 -3.84 -1.72
CA PRO A 81 20.47 -2.43 -1.60
C PRO A 81 21.24 -1.56 -2.60
N GLY A 82 20.56 -0.62 -3.21
CA GLY A 82 21.09 0.31 -4.18
C GLY A 82 20.11 1.48 -4.41
N PRO A 83 20.45 2.46 -5.26
CA PRO A 83 19.66 3.69 -5.43
C PRO A 83 18.18 3.44 -5.81
N GLN A 84 17.89 2.33 -6.49
CA GLN A 84 16.54 1.97 -6.95
C GLN A 84 15.86 0.92 -6.07
N SER A 85 16.50 0.42 -5.01
CA SER A 85 15.97 -0.69 -4.21
C SER A 85 14.66 -0.35 -3.53
N ILE A 86 14.58 0.82 -2.91
CA ILE A 86 13.37 1.26 -2.20
C ILE A 86 12.21 1.44 -3.19
N VAL A 87 12.44 2.05 -4.34
CA VAL A 87 11.42 2.22 -5.38
C VAL A 87 10.87 0.86 -5.82
N LYS A 88 11.75 -0.11 -6.09
CA LYS A 88 11.35 -1.48 -6.46
C LYS A 88 10.54 -2.17 -5.37
N ILE A 89 10.92 -2.00 -4.10
CA ILE A 89 10.17 -2.55 -2.97
C ILE A 89 8.78 -1.91 -2.90
N GLN A 90 8.69 -0.58 -3.01
CA GLN A 90 7.43 0.15 -2.99
C GLN A 90 6.48 -0.29 -4.11
N GLU A 91 6.99 -0.39 -5.34
CA GLU A 91 6.21 -0.82 -6.50
C GLU A 91 5.73 -2.27 -6.35
N ALA A 92 6.61 -3.18 -5.93
CA ALA A 92 6.25 -4.59 -5.73
C ALA A 92 5.24 -4.75 -4.58
N ASN A 93 5.41 -4.02 -3.48
CA ASN A 93 4.45 -4.00 -2.38
C ASN A 93 3.08 -3.47 -2.84
N ARG A 94 3.05 -2.34 -3.54
CA ARG A 94 1.82 -1.77 -4.08
C ARG A 94 1.11 -2.77 -5.00
N THR A 95 1.84 -3.36 -5.95
CA THR A 95 1.30 -4.36 -6.87
C THR A 95 0.74 -5.55 -6.11
N PHE A 96 1.43 -6.04 -5.08
CA PHE A 96 0.98 -7.15 -4.24
C PHE A 96 -0.39 -6.87 -3.61
N HIS A 97 -0.58 -5.71 -2.97
CA HIS A 97 -1.85 -5.33 -2.36
C HIS A 97 -2.98 -5.17 -3.40
N HIS A 98 -2.69 -4.56 -4.57
CA HIS A 98 -3.69 -4.46 -5.63
C HIS A 98 -4.10 -5.81 -6.20
N LEU A 99 -3.18 -6.77 -6.36
CA LEU A 99 -3.51 -8.14 -6.78
C LEU A 99 -4.53 -8.80 -5.85
N LEU A 100 -4.40 -8.59 -4.54
CA LEU A 100 -5.40 -9.09 -3.59
C LEU A 100 -6.77 -8.46 -3.81
N LEU A 101 -6.83 -7.14 -4.06
CA LEU A 101 -8.08 -6.45 -4.37
C LEU A 101 -8.71 -6.93 -5.67
N ASP A 102 -7.89 -7.15 -6.71
CA ASP A 102 -8.35 -7.61 -8.02
C ASP A 102 -9.00 -9.00 -7.95
N HIS A 103 -8.44 -9.87 -7.12
CA HIS A 103 -8.90 -11.24 -6.97
C HIS A 103 -9.88 -11.46 -5.81
N ALA A 104 -10.15 -10.43 -5.00
CA ALA A 104 -11.13 -10.50 -3.93
C ALA A 104 -12.58 -10.64 -4.44
N GLY A 105 -12.86 -10.29 -5.69
CA GLY A 105 -14.23 -10.31 -6.25
C GLY A 105 -15.19 -9.40 -5.48
N ALA A 106 -14.70 -8.30 -4.91
CA ALA A 106 -15.42 -7.37 -4.05
C ALA A 106 -15.27 -5.91 -4.55
N PRO A 107 -15.97 -5.50 -5.62
CA PRO A 107 -15.72 -4.22 -6.31
C PRO A 107 -15.95 -2.99 -5.41
N ARG A 108 -16.84 -3.07 -4.41
CA ARG A 108 -17.04 -1.96 -3.46
C ARG A 108 -15.86 -1.81 -2.52
N LEU A 109 -15.36 -2.93 -2.00
CA LEU A 109 -14.16 -2.97 -1.15
C LEU A 109 -12.94 -2.42 -1.92
N ARG A 110 -12.77 -2.86 -3.15
CA ARG A 110 -11.72 -2.34 -4.04
C ARG A 110 -11.81 -0.84 -4.22
N SER A 111 -12.98 -0.30 -4.56
CA SER A 111 -13.18 1.14 -4.79
C SER A 111 -12.82 2.00 -3.59
N ILE A 112 -12.98 1.49 -2.37
CA ILE A 112 -12.58 2.20 -1.15
C ILE A 112 -11.07 2.13 -0.94
N LEU A 113 -10.47 0.96 -1.12
CA LEU A 113 -9.07 0.71 -0.80
C LEU A 113 -8.09 1.22 -1.87
N ASP A 114 -8.49 1.28 -3.14
CA ASP A 114 -7.63 1.76 -4.23
C ASP A 114 -7.02 3.14 -3.91
N THR A 115 -7.84 4.07 -3.41
CA THR A 115 -7.37 5.42 -3.07
C THR A 115 -6.45 5.44 -1.86
N LEU A 116 -6.66 4.55 -0.88
CA LEU A 116 -5.90 4.52 0.36
C LEU A 116 -4.53 3.85 0.19
N ILE A 117 -4.44 2.81 -0.65
CA ILE A 117 -3.18 2.12 -0.97
C ILE A 117 -2.26 3.01 -1.80
N GLU A 118 -2.82 3.84 -2.68
CA GLU A 118 -2.08 4.77 -3.54
C GLU A 118 -1.57 6.02 -2.80
N MET A 119 -1.96 6.24 -1.54
CA MET A 119 -1.53 7.41 -0.79
C MET A 119 0.00 7.51 -0.70
N PRO A 120 0.60 8.64 -1.12
CA PRO A 120 2.06 8.83 -1.12
C PRO A 120 2.69 8.64 0.26
N VAL A 121 1.96 8.92 1.32
CA VAL A 121 2.43 8.72 2.69
C VAL A 121 2.71 7.25 2.99
N ILE A 122 1.89 6.35 2.46
CA ILE A 122 2.06 4.91 2.65
C ILE A 122 3.29 4.42 1.86
N THR A 123 3.41 4.83 0.60
CA THR A 123 4.55 4.43 -0.24
C THR A 123 5.87 4.99 0.30
N ARG A 124 5.92 6.25 0.70
CA ARG A 124 7.12 6.88 1.26
C ARG A 124 7.56 6.28 2.59
N SER A 125 6.67 5.67 3.37
CA SER A 125 7.02 5.07 4.66
C SER A 125 8.14 4.03 4.56
N PHE A 126 8.29 3.34 3.43
CA PHE A 126 9.38 2.38 3.19
C PHE A 126 10.78 3.00 3.21
N GLN A 127 10.92 4.30 2.94
CA GLN A 127 12.20 5.01 3.05
C GLN A 127 12.72 5.08 4.48
N LEU A 128 11.82 4.93 5.45
CA LEU A 128 12.12 4.99 6.88
C LEU A 128 12.44 3.61 7.48
N TYR A 129 12.18 2.52 6.74
CA TYR A 129 12.34 1.17 7.26
C TYR A 129 13.82 0.77 7.32
N THR A 130 14.21 0.15 8.42
CA THR A 130 15.48 -0.56 8.51
C THR A 130 15.47 -1.78 7.59
N ARG A 131 16.66 -2.32 7.29
CA ARG A 131 16.79 -3.54 6.49
C ARG A 131 16.04 -4.72 7.09
N ASP A 132 16.04 -4.86 8.41
CA ASP A 132 15.36 -5.97 9.08
C ASP A 132 13.84 -5.78 9.09
N GLU A 133 13.35 -4.55 9.16
CA GLU A 133 11.93 -4.24 8.97
C GLU A 133 11.45 -4.54 7.54
N LEU A 134 12.30 -4.28 6.54
CA LEU A 134 12.02 -4.65 5.13
C LEU A 134 11.97 -6.18 4.95
N LYS A 135 12.91 -6.92 5.55
CA LYS A 135 12.90 -8.40 5.54
C LYS A 135 11.63 -8.94 6.20
N GLN A 136 11.27 -8.38 7.37
CA GLN A 136 10.08 -8.82 8.09
C GLN A 136 8.80 -8.56 7.27
N SER A 137 8.71 -7.40 6.59
CA SER A 137 7.60 -7.11 5.68
C SER A 137 7.54 -8.12 4.53
N LEU A 138 8.69 -8.48 3.94
CA LEU A 138 8.77 -9.51 2.90
C LEU A 138 8.30 -10.88 3.42
N HIS A 139 8.76 -11.34 4.58
CA HIS A 139 8.32 -12.61 5.16
C HIS A 139 6.79 -12.65 5.37
N GLN A 140 6.18 -11.53 5.79
CA GLN A 140 4.72 -11.46 5.93
C GLN A 140 4.00 -11.57 4.57
N HIS A 141 4.57 -11.04 3.48
CA HIS A 141 4.04 -11.24 2.13
C HIS A 141 4.20 -12.69 1.66
N GLU A 142 5.30 -13.36 2.00
CA GLU A 142 5.50 -14.78 1.72
C GLU A 142 4.50 -15.64 2.49
N ASP A 143 4.26 -15.36 3.77
CA ASP A 143 3.25 -16.02 4.60
C ASP A 143 1.82 -15.82 4.04
N LEU A 144 1.49 -14.60 3.58
CA LEU A 144 0.23 -14.31 2.89
C LEU A 144 0.09 -15.15 1.61
N THR A 145 1.13 -15.22 0.81
CA THR A 145 1.13 -16.03 -0.43
C THR A 145 0.90 -17.51 -0.09
N GLN A 146 1.50 -18.02 0.98
CA GLN A 146 1.31 -19.39 1.45
C GLN A 146 -0.12 -19.63 1.92
N ALA A 147 -0.71 -18.71 2.70
CA ALA A 147 -2.10 -18.79 3.15
C ALA A 147 -3.08 -18.80 1.97
N ILE A 148 -2.84 -17.98 0.96
CA ILE A 148 -3.64 -17.91 -0.28
C ILE A 148 -3.49 -19.22 -1.08
N SER A 149 -2.27 -19.76 -1.18
CA SER A 149 -2.01 -21.03 -1.85
C SER A 149 -2.75 -22.20 -1.21
N SER A 150 -2.85 -22.21 0.11
CA SER A 150 -3.59 -23.22 0.88
C SER A 150 -5.11 -22.94 0.97
N LYS A 151 -5.61 -21.90 0.30
CA LYS A 151 -7.02 -21.48 0.35
C LYS A 151 -7.52 -21.17 1.78
N ASN A 152 -6.61 -20.82 2.68
CA ASN A 152 -6.94 -20.50 4.06
C ASN A 152 -7.24 -19.01 4.21
N GLY A 153 -8.52 -18.63 4.01
CA GLY A 153 -8.98 -17.25 4.08
C GLY A 153 -8.82 -16.62 5.46
N GLU A 154 -9.09 -17.37 6.53
CA GLU A 154 -8.92 -16.87 7.90
C GLU A 154 -7.45 -16.55 8.20
N LEU A 155 -6.53 -17.45 7.85
CA LEU A 155 -5.11 -17.23 8.03
C LEU A 155 -4.61 -16.03 7.20
N ALA A 156 -5.05 -15.91 5.94
CA ALA A 156 -4.69 -14.77 5.09
C ALA A 156 -5.18 -13.44 5.69
N ARG A 157 -6.37 -13.43 6.26
CA ARG A 157 -6.94 -12.28 6.99
C ARG A 157 -6.08 -11.89 8.18
N ASP A 158 -5.73 -12.84 9.03
CA ASP A 158 -4.95 -12.60 10.26
C ASP A 158 -3.54 -12.09 9.94
N ILE A 159 -2.88 -12.70 8.95
CA ILE A 159 -1.55 -12.26 8.51
C ILE A 159 -1.60 -10.84 7.94
N MET A 160 -2.59 -10.51 7.09
CA MET A 160 -2.75 -9.17 6.55
C MET A 160 -2.99 -8.15 7.66
N GLN A 161 -3.81 -8.48 8.63
CA GLN A 161 -4.06 -7.61 9.78
C GLN A 161 -2.78 -7.35 10.59
N LEU A 162 -2.00 -8.40 10.86
CA LEU A 162 -0.70 -8.29 11.53
C LEU A 162 0.28 -7.43 10.72
N HIS A 163 0.37 -7.69 9.41
CA HIS A 163 1.23 -6.95 8.49
C HIS A 163 0.96 -5.43 8.55
N LEU A 164 -0.30 -5.03 8.46
CA LEU A 164 -0.69 -3.63 8.48
C LEU A 164 -0.48 -2.97 9.85
N ARG A 165 -0.78 -3.68 10.95
CA ARG A 165 -0.49 -3.20 12.31
C ARG A 165 1.00 -2.97 12.52
N MET A 166 1.85 -3.87 12.02
CA MET A 166 3.29 -3.72 12.11
C MET A 166 3.79 -2.56 11.21
N SER A 167 3.23 -2.38 10.02
CA SER A 167 3.53 -1.25 9.14
C SER A 167 3.19 0.07 9.81
N HIS A 168 2.02 0.18 10.43
CA HIS A 168 1.59 1.33 11.21
C HIS A 168 2.54 1.60 12.40
N SER A 169 2.87 0.56 13.18
CA SER A 169 3.83 0.69 14.30
C SER A 169 5.21 1.19 13.85
N ARG A 170 5.71 0.72 12.70
CA ARG A 170 6.96 1.21 12.11
C ARG A 170 6.85 2.69 11.72
N PHE A 171 5.75 3.07 11.07
CA PHE A 171 5.51 4.47 10.72
C PHE A 171 5.53 5.37 11.97
N ILE A 172 4.80 5.02 13.04
CA ILE A 172 4.77 5.78 14.29
C ILE A 172 6.18 5.90 14.90
N ARG A 173 6.95 4.82 14.89
CA ARG A 173 8.33 4.80 15.43
C ARG A 173 9.26 5.76 14.70
N HIS A 174 9.12 5.85 13.39
CA HIS A 174 9.97 6.66 12.51
C HIS A 174 9.39 8.04 12.15
N ARG A 175 8.22 8.39 12.67
CA ARG A 175 7.48 9.62 12.30
C ARG A 175 8.28 10.91 12.50
N SER A 176 9.16 10.97 13.50
CA SER A 176 10.00 12.14 13.74
C SER A 176 11.03 12.39 12.63
N ALA A 177 11.52 11.33 11.98
CA ALA A 177 12.33 11.45 10.77
C ALA A 177 11.47 11.92 9.57
N TRP A 178 10.25 11.39 9.44
CA TRP A 178 9.29 11.82 8.42
C TRP A 178 8.96 13.32 8.45
N GLN A 179 8.86 13.91 9.66
CA GLN A 179 8.56 15.35 9.80
C GLN A 179 9.72 16.26 9.37
N LYS A 180 10.98 15.78 9.49
CA LYS A 180 12.18 16.54 9.10
C LYS A 180 12.40 16.58 7.59
N ASP A 181 11.90 15.59 6.86
CA ASP A 181 12.07 15.46 5.40
C ASP A 181 10.86 16.03 4.62
N ARG A 182 9.96 16.77 5.28
CA ARG A 182 8.91 17.53 4.59
C ARG A 182 9.54 18.72 3.87
N PRO A 183 9.28 18.85 2.55
CA PRO A 183 9.73 20.02 1.78
C PRO A 183 9.04 21.30 2.23
#